data_7b88101eb7f722ee203146e4dc90e364
#
_entry.id   7b88101eb7f722ee203146e4dc90e364
#
_cell.length_a   1.000
_cell.length_b   1.000
_cell.length_c   1.000
_cell.angle_alpha   90.00
_cell.angle_beta   90.00
_cell.angle_gamma   90.00
#
_symmetry.space_group_name_H-M   'P 1'
#
loop_
_entity.id
_entity.type
_entity.pdbx_description
1 polymer ?
#
loop_
_entity_poly.entity_id
_entity_poly.type
_entity_poly.pdbx_seq_one_letter_code
_entity_poly.pdbx_strand_id
1 'polypeptide(L)'
;MFAMAVPWWEFVIRGVAVYLFLLVFLRITGRRQTGQYAPFDLVLLLILSNAVQNSMNAGDNSLIGGLVCASTLIACHALLSHLSYRYPSLRHIIDGKPKVLIHSGAVQQELLKQEQITADDLAAALRANGCLNAHEVERATIETNGQITVVLRKRSASEMGEA
;
A
#
# COMPACT_ATOMS: atom_id res chain seq x y z
N MET A 1 -5.09 29.18 -22.91
CA MET A 1 -4.40 27.89 -22.84
C MET A 1 -3.08 28.00 -22.10
N PHE A 2 -2.22 29.00 -22.35
CA PHE A 2 -0.93 29.17 -21.67
C PHE A 2 -0.94 30.21 -20.54
N ALA A 3 -1.94 31.04 -20.45
CA ALA A 3 -2.06 32.03 -19.37
C ALA A 3 -2.61 31.36 -18.12
N MET A 4 -1.85 31.44 -17.02
CA MET A 4 -2.28 30.99 -15.71
C MET A 4 -3.17 32.03 -15.06
N ALA A 5 -4.31 31.63 -14.51
CA ALA A 5 -5.19 32.49 -13.71
C ALA A 5 -4.66 32.69 -12.29
N VAL A 6 -3.79 31.78 -11.83
CA VAL A 6 -3.23 31.76 -10.48
C VAL A 6 -1.70 31.73 -10.55
N PRO A 7 -0.98 32.34 -9.60
CA PRO A 7 0.48 32.31 -9.55
C PRO A 7 1.02 30.87 -9.45
N TRP A 8 2.13 30.57 -10.12
CA TRP A 8 2.73 29.22 -10.18
C TRP A 8 3.04 28.62 -8.79
N TRP A 9 3.44 29.43 -7.82
CA TRP A 9 3.77 28.98 -6.46
C TRP A 9 2.53 28.45 -5.71
N GLU A 10 1.34 28.90 -6.05
CA GLU A 10 0.10 28.40 -5.45
C GLU A 10 -0.18 26.97 -5.87
N PHE A 11 0.08 26.62 -7.13
CA PHE A 11 0.00 25.22 -7.58
C PHE A 11 1.00 24.33 -6.83
N VAL A 12 2.21 24.82 -6.56
CA VAL A 12 3.21 24.09 -5.79
C VAL A 12 2.72 23.84 -4.35
N ILE A 13 2.24 24.87 -3.67
CA ILE A 13 1.72 24.73 -2.29
C ILE A 13 0.55 23.78 -2.24
N ARG A 14 -0.41 23.89 -3.14
CA ARG A 14 -1.57 22.99 -3.24
C ARG A 14 -1.14 21.55 -3.53
N GLY A 15 -0.22 21.36 -4.46
CA GLY A 15 0.34 20.05 -4.79
C GLY A 15 1.03 19.38 -3.59
N VAL A 16 1.86 20.10 -2.87
CA VAL A 16 2.51 19.61 -1.64
C VAL A 16 1.47 19.27 -0.57
N ALA A 17 0.52 20.16 -0.31
CA ALA A 17 -0.52 19.95 0.70
C ALA A 17 -1.36 18.70 0.39
N VAL A 18 -1.79 18.55 -0.85
CA VAL A 18 -2.55 17.38 -1.31
C VAL A 18 -1.71 16.10 -1.21
N TYR A 19 -0.44 16.15 -1.63
CA TYR A 19 0.45 15.00 -1.53
C TYR A 19 0.61 14.52 -0.08
N LEU A 20 0.87 15.42 0.84
CA LEU A 20 1.00 15.09 2.27
C LEU A 20 -0.32 14.57 2.85
N PHE A 21 -1.45 15.19 2.49
CA PHE A 21 -2.77 14.73 2.91
C PHE A 21 -3.03 13.29 2.44
N LEU A 22 -2.80 12.98 1.16
CA LEU A 22 -2.99 11.64 0.62
C LEU A 22 -2.05 10.63 1.26
N LEU A 23 -0.80 10.99 1.51
CA LEU A 23 0.16 10.13 2.18
C LEU A 23 -0.32 9.74 3.58
N VAL A 24 -0.75 10.72 4.39
CA VAL A 24 -1.30 10.49 5.73
C VAL A 24 -2.59 9.69 5.64
N PHE A 25 -3.50 10.05 4.74
CA PHE A 25 -4.77 9.36 4.55
C PHE A 25 -4.57 7.88 4.19
N LEU A 26 -3.75 7.57 3.20
CA LEU A 26 -3.44 6.20 2.80
C LEU A 26 -2.73 5.43 3.93
N ARG A 27 -1.92 6.11 4.71
CA ARG A 27 -1.25 5.50 5.86
C ARG A 27 -2.22 5.11 6.98
N ILE A 28 -3.24 5.93 7.24
CA ILE A 28 -4.28 5.67 8.27
C ILE A 28 -5.25 4.58 7.79
N THR A 29 -5.61 4.57 6.51
CA THR A 29 -6.55 3.59 5.93
C THR A 29 -6.03 2.16 6.00
N GLY A 30 -4.73 1.97 6.24
CA GLY A 30 -4.12 0.65 6.45
C GLY A 30 -3.71 -0.06 5.16
N ARG A 31 -3.15 -1.27 5.34
CA ARG A 31 -2.72 -2.13 4.24
C ARG A 31 -3.88 -3.05 3.87
N ARG A 32 -4.47 -2.89 2.70
CA ARG A 32 -5.38 -3.91 2.18
C ARG A 32 -4.58 -5.04 1.54
N GLN A 33 -4.93 -6.25 1.94
CA GLN A 33 -4.07 -7.41 2.09
C GLN A 33 -3.93 -8.30 0.90
N THR A 34 -4.50 -8.02 -0.22
CA THR A 34 -4.51 -9.02 -1.31
C THR A 34 -3.79 -8.56 -2.56
N GLY A 35 -3.19 -7.37 -2.54
CA GLY A 35 -2.58 -6.80 -3.74
C GLY A 35 -3.59 -6.57 -4.88
N GLN A 36 -4.87 -6.78 -4.62
CA GLN A 36 -5.97 -6.56 -5.55
C GLN A 36 -6.92 -5.53 -4.95
N TYR A 37 -7.11 -4.44 -5.67
CA TYR A 37 -8.13 -3.45 -5.31
C TYR A 37 -9.52 -4.06 -5.47
N ALA A 38 -10.33 -4.01 -4.42
CA ALA A 38 -11.74 -4.33 -4.55
C ALA A 38 -12.43 -3.29 -5.48
N PRO A 39 -13.52 -3.65 -6.17
CA PRO A 39 -14.23 -2.70 -7.03
C PRO A 39 -14.59 -1.38 -6.32
N PHE A 40 -14.93 -1.44 -5.03
CA PHE A 40 -15.21 -0.26 -4.20
C PHE A 40 -13.99 0.64 -4.01
N ASP A 41 -12.79 0.07 -3.92
CA ASP A 41 -11.55 0.83 -3.78
C ASP A 41 -11.24 1.63 -5.04
N LEU A 42 -11.52 1.03 -6.22
CA LEU A 42 -11.39 1.72 -7.49
C LEU A 42 -12.37 2.89 -7.61
N VAL A 43 -13.62 2.71 -7.19
CA VAL A 43 -14.61 3.78 -7.15
C VAL A 43 -14.16 4.90 -6.21
N LEU A 44 -13.68 4.56 -5.01
CA LEU A 44 -13.16 5.53 -4.06
C LEU A 44 -11.96 6.30 -4.64
N LEU A 45 -11.02 5.62 -5.28
CA LEU A 45 -9.86 6.25 -5.91
C LEU A 45 -10.27 7.20 -7.04
N LEU A 46 -11.29 6.84 -7.85
CA LEU A 46 -11.80 7.72 -8.92
C LEU A 46 -12.45 8.99 -8.34
N ILE A 47 -13.28 8.86 -7.31
CA ILE A 47 -13.91 10.01 -6.64
C ILE A 47 -12.83 10.89 -6.00
N LEU A 48 -11.88 10.28 -5.29
CA LEU A 48 -10.78 10.99 -4.65
C LEU A 48 -9.90 11.70 -5.68
N SER A 49 -9.60 11.07 -6.80
CA SER A 49 -8.83 11.67 -7.90
C SER A 49 -9.51 12.93 -8.45
N ASN A 50 -10.83 12.88 -8.67
CA ASN A 50 -11.59 14.05 -9.14
C ASN A 50 -11.60 15.18 -8.08
N ALA A 51 -11.84 14.85 -6.81
CA ALA A 51 -11.84 15.83 -5.72
C ALA A 51 -10.47 16.52 -5.57
N VAL A 52 -9.40 15.73 -5.66
CA VAL A 52 -8.02 16.19 -5.60
C VAL A 52 -7.69 17.09 -6.78
N GLN A 53 -8.05 16.68 -7.99
CA GLN A 53 -7.83 17.47 -9.20
C GLN A 53 -8.47 18.87 -9.10
N ASN A 54 -9.72 18.95 -8.66
CA ASN A 54 -10.42 20.21 -8.48
C ASN A 54 -9.76 21.12 -7.43
N SER A 55 -9.28 20.53 -6.34
CA SER A 55 -8.57 21.24 -5.27
C SER A 55 -7.21 21.78 -5.74
N MET A 56 -6.49 21.04 -6.56
CA MET A 56 -5.17 21.43 -7.08
C MET A 56 -5.27 22.51 -8.13
N ASN A 57 -6.24 22.40 -9.06
CA ASN A 57 -6.36 23.31 -10.19
C ASN A 57 -6.90 24.69 -9.82
N ALA A 58 -7.57 24.85 -8.67
CA ALA A 58 -8.15 26.14 -8.23
C ALA A 58 -9.02 26.82 -9.29
N GLY A 59 -9.66 26.04 -10.18
CA GLY A 59 -10.40 26.54 -11.33
C GLY A 59 -9.55 26.94 -12.53
N ASP A 60 -8.23 26.83 -12.44
CA ASP A 60 -7.32 27.09 -13.56
C ASP A 60 -7.09 25.79 -14.36
N ASN A 61 -7.52 25.82 -15.64
CA ASN A 61 -7.36 24.71 -16.57
C ASN A 61 -6.23 24.98 -17.59
N SER A 62 -5.24 25.81 -17.21
CA SER A 62 -4.10 26.08 -18.10
C SER A 62 -3.16 24.86 -18.17
N LEU A 63 -2.55 24.65 -19.33
CA LEU A 63 -1.56 23.61 -19.54
C LEU A 63 -0.36 23.79 -18.59
N ILE A 64 0.08 25.04 -18.39
CA ILE A 64 1.23 25.34 -17.52
C ILE A 64 0.90 25.01 -16.07
N GLY A 65 -0.28 25.39 -15.56
CA GLY A 65 -0.73 25.03 -14.21
C GLY A 65 -0.75 23.52 -14.00
N GLY A 66 -1.28 22.76 -14.95
CA GLY A 66 -1.27 21.29 -14.92
C GLY A 66 0.14 20.69 -14.88
N LEU A 67 1.08 21.22 -15.68
CA LEU A 67 2.48 20.78 -15.68
C LEU A 67 3.19 21.09 -14.36
N VAL A 68 2.96 22.27 -13.78
CA VAL A 68 3.51 22.64 -12.45
C VAL A 68 3.00 21.70 -11.38
N CYS A 69 1.69 21.42 -11.35
CA CYS A 69 1.11 20.44 -10.41
C CYS A 69 1.74 19.06 -10.57
N ALA A 70 1.79 18.53 -11.78
CA ALA A 70 2.35 17.21 -12.05
C ALA A 70 3.82 17.13 -11.64
N SER A 71 4.62 18.14 -12.00
CA SER A 71 6.04 18.22 -11.63
C SER A 71 6.22 18.28 -10.11
N THR A 72 5.38 19.01 -9.39
CA THR A 72 5.39 19.10 -7.93
C THR A 72 5.13 17.72 -7.29
N LEU A 73 4.10 16.99 -7.75
CA LEU A 73 3.79 15.67 -7.23
C LEU A 73 4.94 14.68 -7.47
N ILE A 74 5.51 14.69 -8.67
CA ILE A 74 6.67 13.84 -9.02
C ILE A 74 7.86 14.19 -8.13
N ALA A 75 8.14 15.47 -7.93
CA ALA A 75 9.25 15.93 -7.08
C ALA A 75 9.04 15.51 -5.62
N CYS A 76 7.82 15.67 -5.06
CA CYS A 76 7.48 15.22 -3.71
C CYS A 76 7.68 13.71 -3.57
N HIS A 77 7.20 12.93 -4.54
CA HIS A 77 7.36 11.48 -4.52
C HIS A 77 8.82 11.05 -4.61
N ALA A 78 9.60 11.63 -5.52
CA ALA A 78 11.03 11.37 -5.66
C ALA A 78 11.81 11.74 -4.39
N LEU A 79 11.50 12.89 -3.80
CA LEU A 79 12.10 13.33 -2.54
C LEU A 79 11.77 12.35 -1.40
N LEU A 80 10.50 11.95 -1.26
CA LEU A 80 10.07 10.99 -0.24
C LEU A 80 10.76 9.63 -0.41
N SER A 81 10.83 9.14 -1.64
CA SER A 81 11.53 7.89 -1.98
C SER A 81 13.02 7.96 -1.61
N HIS A 82 13.68 9.07 -1.95
CA HIS A 82 15.08 9.29 -1.61
C HIS A 82 15.30 9.36 -0.08
N LEU A 83 14.44 10.09 0.64
CA LEU A 83 14.50 10.18 2.10
C LEU A 83 14.24 8.82 2.76
N SER A 84 13.28 8.05 2.27
CA SER A 84 12.97 6.70 2.77
C SER A 84 14.15 5.73 2.56
N TYR A 85 14.86 5.87 1.44
CA TYR A 85 16.09 5.11 1.21
C TYR A 85 17.20 5.51 2.19
N ARG A 86 17.38 6.81 2.44
CA ARG A 86 18.45 7.34 3.30
C ARG A 86 18.19 7.13 4.79
N TYR A 87 16.91 7.15 5.21
CA TYR A 87 16.50 7.07 6.61
C TYR A 87 15.57 5.88 6.86
N PRO A 88 16.10 4.72 7.33
CA PRO A 88 15.28 3.52 7.59
C PRO A 88 14.12 3.74 8.55
N SER A 89 14.28 4.66 9.53
CA SER A 89 13.21 5.02 10.45
C SER A 89 12.01 5.64 9.74
N LEU A 90 12.26 6.52 8.76
CA LEU A 90 11.23 7.13 7.94
C LEU A 90 10.52 6.08 7.09
N ARG A 91 11.28 5.17 6.48
CA ARG A 91 10.74 4.04 5.73
C ARG A 91 9.78 3.19 6.56
N HIS A 92 10.14 2.88 7.81
CA HIS A 92 9.27 2.10 8.70
C HIS A 92 7.98 2.85 9.08
N ILE A 93 8.01 4.18 9.11
CA ILE A 93 6.82 4.99 9.36
C ILE A 93 5.92 5.00 8.12
N ILE A 94 6.49 5.13 6.92
CA ILE A 94 5.75 5.25 5.67
C ILE A 94 5.24 3.88 5.20
N ASP A 95 6.14 2.92 5.02
CA ASP A 95 5.82 1.60 4.45
C ASP A 95 5.38 0.60 5.53
N GLY A 96 5.77 0.82 6.79
CA GLY A 96 5.62 -0.12 7.90
C GLY A 96 6.64 -1.25 7.87
N LYS A 97 6.40 -2.30 8.66
CA LYS A 97 7.28 -3.49 8.76
C LYS A 97 6.50 -4.74 8.37
N PRO A 98 7.14 -5.71 7.72
CA PRO A 98 6.55 -7.04 7.56
C PRO A 98 6.18 -7.65 8.92
N LYS A 99 5.06 -8.36 8.99
CA LYS A 99 4.61 -9.04 10.22
C LYS A 99 4.31 -10.50 9.93
N VAL A 100 4.74 -11.38 10.84
CA VAL A 100 4.56 -12.84 10.70
C VAL A 100 3.18 -13.22 11.20
N LEU A 101 2.29 -13.65 10.30
CA LEU A 101 0.91 -14.07 10.60
C LEU A 101 0.82 -15.54 11.03
N ILE A 102 1.67 -16.39 10.44
CA ILE A 102 1.79 -17.82 10.79
C ILE A 102 3.26 -18.12 11.06
N HIS A 103 3.52 -18.82 12.15
CA HIS A 103 4.84 -19.34 12.49
C HIS A 103 4.72 -20.81 12.88
N SER A 104 5.43 -21.68 12.16
CA SER A 104 5.43 -23.14 12.39
C SER A 104 4.01 -23.74 12.50
N GLY A 105 3.10 -23.33 11.61
CA GLY A 105 1.71 -23.80 11.59
C GLY A 105 0.76 -23.09 12.57
N ALA A 106 1.28 -22.30 13.49
CA ALA A 106 0.47 -21.56 14.46
C ALA A 106 0.06 -20.17 13.94
N VAL A 107 -1.24 -19.91 13.87
CA VAL A 107 -1.80 -18.62 13.42
C VAL A 107 -1.80 -17.63 14.57
N GLN A 108 -1.25 -16.43 14.34
CA GLN A 108 -1.21 -15.34 15.31
C GLN A 108 -2.47 -14.49 15.24
N GLN A 109 -3.51 -14.86 15.97
CA GLN A 109 -4.84 -14.23 15.92
C GLN A 109 -4.81 -12.74 16.25
N GLU A 110 -3.97 -12.30 17.19
CA GLU A 110 -3.86 -10.89 17.57
C GLU A 110 -3.31 -10.04 16.42
N LEU A 111 -2.36 -10.56 15.64
CA LEU A 111 -1.83 -9.86 14.48
C LEU A 111 -2.84 -9.81 13.33
N LEU A 112 -3.63 -10.87 13.13
CA LEU A 112 -4.73 -10.85 12.16
C LEU A 112 -5.71 -9.72 12.47
N LYS A 113 -6.12 -9.57 13.74
CA LYS A 113 -7.00 -8.49 14.18
C LYS A 113 -6.37 -7.11 14.00
N GLN A 114 -5.09 -6.93 14.37
CA GLN A 114 -4.38 -5.66 14.22
C GLN A 114 -4.27 -5.22 12.76
N GLU A 115 -4.03 -6.15 11.85
CA GLU A 115 -3.90 -5.89 10.41
C GLU A 115 -5.25 -5.98 9.68
N GLN A 116 -6.36 -6.20 10.42
CA GLN A 116 -7.73 -6.32 9.89
C GLN A 116 -7.86 -7.43 8.82
N ILE A 117 -7.13 -8.54 9.02
CA ILE A 117 -7.16 -9.72 8.14
C ILE A 117 -8.24 -10.68 8.61
N THR A 118 -9.18 -11.00 7.74
CA THR A 118 -10.18 -12.02 8.05
C THR A 118 -9.58 -13.43 7.90
N ALA A 119 -10.23 -14.41 8.51
CA ALA A 119 -9.86 -15.82 8.31
C ALA A 119 -9.97 -16.23 6.84
N ASP A 120 -10.97 -15.68 6.13
CA ASP A 120 -11.19 -15.95 4.71
C ASP A 120 -10.09 -15.36 3.83
N ASP A 121 -9.62 -14.14 4.15
CA ASP A 121 -8.48 -13.51 3.45
C ASP A 121 -7.21 -14.34 3.62
N LEU A 122 -6.93 -14.78 4.85
CA LEU A 122 -5.79 -15.65 5.12
C LEU A 122 -5.91 -16.96 4.36
N ALA A 123 -7.07 -17.62 4.40
CA ALA A 123 -7.33 -18.85 3.67
C ALA A 123 -7.19 -18.67 2.16
N ALA A 124 -7.66 -17.53 1.61
CA ALA A 124 -7.49 -17.20 0.20
C ALA A 124 -6.00 -17.05 -0.17
N ALA A 125 -5.23 -16.35 0.67
CA ALA A 125 -3.78 -16.19 0.48
C ALA A 125 -3.05 -17.54 0.54
N LEU A 126 -3.42 -18.44 1.45
CA LEU A 126 -2.86 -19.79 1.52
C LEU A 126 -3.15 -20.58 0.26
N ARG A 127 -4.40 -20.58 -0.22
CA ARG A 127 -4.79 -21.27 -1.47
C ARG A 127 -4.03 -20.71 -2.69
N ALA A 128 -3.85 -19.41 -2.76
CA ALA A 128 -3.08 -18.76 -3.83
C ALA A 128 -1.60 -19.21 -3.87
N ASN A 129 -1.07 -19.66 -2.72
CA ASN A 129 0.28 -20.21 -2.59
C ASN A 129 0.32 -21.75 -2.54
N GLY A 130 -0.78 -22.43 -2.90
CA GLY A 130 -0.84 -23.89 -3.01
C GLY A 130 -0.97 -24.61 -1.67
N CYS A 131 -1.38 -23.94 -0.59
CA CYS A 131 -1.62 -24.53 0.73
C CYS A 131 -3.11 -24.58 1.03
N LEU A 132 -3.57 -25.67 1.63
CA LEU A 132 -4.94 -25.78 2.11
C LEU A 132 -5.05 -25.46 3.60
N ASN A 133 -4.02 -25.78 4.38
CA ASN A 133 -4.03 -25.66 5.84
C ASN A 133 -2.85 -24.85 6.36
N ALA A 134 -3.08 -24.11 7.47
CA ALA A 134 -2.02 -23.36 8.15
C ALA A 134 -0.89 -24.26 8.69
N HIS A 135 -1.18 -25.51 9.00
CA HIS A 135 -0.20 -26.49 9.51
C HIS A 135 0.90 -26.86 8.50
N GLU A 136 0.63 -26.69 7.19
CA GLU A 136 1.59 -26.94 6.11
C GLU A 136 2.58 -25.77 5.95
N VAL A 137 2.32 -24.65 6.66
CA VAL A 137 3.06 -23.40 6.53
C VAL A 137 4.11 -23.31 7.61
N GLU A 138 5.38 -23.13 7.21
CA GLU A 138 6.46 -22.78 8.12
C GLU A 138 6.35 -21.32 8.55
N ARG A 139 6.12 -20.42 7.57
CA ARG A 139 5.97 -19.00 7.84
C ARG A 139 5.06 -18.34 6.81
N ALA A 140 4.06 -17.60 7.27
CA ALA A 140 3.33 -16.65 6.43
C ALA A 140 3.54 -15.24 6.96
N THR A 141 3.92 -14.32 6.08
CA THR A 141 4.27 -12.95 6.43
C THR A 141 3.44 -11.98 5.60
N ILE A 142 2.79 -11.01 6.24
CA ILE A 142 2.24 -9.87 5.51
C ILE A 142 3.36 -8.88 5.22
N GLU A 143 3.58 -8.60 3.95
CA GLU A 143 4.58 -7.67 3.47
C GLU A 143 4.12 -6.20 3.59
N THR A 144 5.04 -5.27 3.34
CA THR A 144 4.73 -3.83 3.40
C THR A 144 3.71 -3.38 2.36
N ASN A 145 3.61 -4.09 1.23
CA ASN A 145 2.64 -3.84 0.17
C ASN A 145 1.27 -4.51 0.41
N GLY A 146 1.09 -5.22 1.54
CA GLY A 146 -0.14 -5.93 1.88
C GLY A 146 -0.25 -7.34 1.32
N GLN A 147 0.71 -7.82 0.52
CA GLN A 147 0.73 -9.21 0.07
C GLN A 147 1.11 -10.16 1.22
N ILE A 148 0.51 -11.34 1.21
CA ILE A 148 0.89 -12.41 2.15
C ILE A 148 1.81 -13.39 1.42
N THR A 149 3.07 -13.41 1.82
CA THR A 149 4.06 -14.38 1.34
C THR A 149 4.02 -15.62 2.23
N VAL A 150 4.09 -16.81 1.62
CA VAL A 150 3.98 -18.10 2.32
C VAL A 150 5.20 -18.93 2.03
N VAL A 151 5.84 -19.43 3.10
CA VAL A 151 6.93 -20.41 3.04
C VAL A 151 6.39 -21.72 3.58
N LEU A 152 6.40 -22.74 2.75
CA LEU A 152 5.94 -24.09 3.11
C LEU A 152 6.93 -24.79 4.04
N ARG A 153 6.39 -25.60 4.92
CA ARG A 153 7.18 -26.52 5.72
C ARG A 153 7.80 -27.58 4.80
N LYS A 154 9.10 -27.80 4.90
CA LYS A 154 9.73 -28.94 4.21
C LYS A 154 9.14 -30.22 4.76
N ARG A 155 8.46 -31.02 3.93
CA ARG A 155 8.13 -32.41 4.31
C ARG A 155 9.44 -33.12 4.62
N SER A 156 9.55 -33.64 5.83
CA SER A 156 10.69 -34.49 6.18
C SER A 156 10.62 -35.80 5.35
N ALA A 157 11.76 -36.26 4.86
CA ALA A 157 11.86 -37.45 4.00
C ALA A 157 11.28 -38.73 4.65
N SER A 158 10.97 -38.70 5.95
CA SER A 158 10.31 -39.79 6.67
C SER A 158 8.83 -39.97 6.35
N GLU A 159 8.13 -38.94 5.80
CA GLU A 159 6.71 -39.06 5.44
C GLU A 159 6.48 -39.50 3.98
N MET A 160 7.53 -39.61 3.17
CA MET A 160 7.45 -40.11 1.79
C MET A 160 7.70 -41.62 1.67
N GLY A 161 7.92 -42.35 2.78
CA GLY A 161 8.18 -43.78 2.79
C GLY A 161 6.99 -44.70 3.13
N GLU A 162 5.80 -44.12 3.39
CA GLU A 162 4.60 -44.89 3.78
C GLU A 162 3.39 -44.65 2.86
N ALA A 163 3.60 -44.41 1.58
CA ALA A 163 2.50 -44.31 0.62
C ALA A 163 2.66 -45.36 -0.50
#